data_ab165a4d34209e9dc30ca4e0f48c14c3
#
_entry.id   ab165a4d34209e9dc30ca4e0f48c14c3
#
_cell.length_a   1.000
_cell.length_b   1.000
_cell.length_c   1.000
_cell.angle_alpha   90.00
_cell.angle_beta   90.00
_cell.angle_gamma   90.00
#
_symmetry.space_group_name_H-M   'P 1'
#
loop_
_entity.id
_entity.type
_entity.pdbx_description
1 polymer ?
#
loop_
_entity_poly.entity_id
_entity_poly.type
_entity_poly.pdbx_seq_one_letter_code
_entity_poly.pdbx_strand_id
1 'polypeptide(L)'
;DPESRLVDQIQSIFAQMESDKIRHRSVTGKRFVGEKFGSEGRFMGGTANFGFSHEKKKWVENKDESKVVKELFKRFERGHKIKDLKNWLDAESVRPRRAKTWNLETLRKMLCNEIYTGVYVWTDKDTGKTYTHIVPKLITHSLFKKVQNRLEKNKTEARRSNRRKTPTLLDGL
;
A
#
# COMPACT_ATOMS: atom_id res chain seq x y z
N ASP A 1 -21.12 4.16 40.34
CA ASP A 1 -20.31 4.00 41.54
C ASP A 1 -18.88 4.49 41.28
N PRO A 2 -18.29 5.36 42.15
CA PRO A 2 -16.93 5.87 41.96
C PRO A 2 -15.87 4.77 41.90
N GLU A 3 -16.06 3.69 42.64
CA GLU A 3 -15.12 2.56 42.69
C GLU A 3 -15.07 1.79 41.36
N SER A 4 -16.21 1.54 40.75
CA SER A 4 -16.23 0.87 39.44
C SER A 4 -15.56 1.71 38.36
N ARG A 5 -15.73 3.04 38.36
CA ARG A 5 -15.05 3.96 37.46
C ARG A 5 -13.53 3.94 37.63
N LEU A 6 -13.05 3.85 38.87
CA LEU A 6 -11.63 3.74 39.15
C LEU A 6 -11.06 2.44 38.62
N VAL A 7 -11.74 1.31 38.79
CA VAL A 7 -11.34 0.01 38.24
C VAL A 7 -11.28 0.06 36.72
N ASP A 8 -12.30 0.62 36.05
CA ASP A 8 -12.32 0.76 34.61
C ASP A 8 -11.15 1.63 34.09
N GLN A 9 -10.82 2.72 34.80
CA GLN A 9 -9.67 3.56 34.45
C GLN A 9 -8.34 2.80 34.59
N ILE A 10 -8.16 2.06 35.68
CA ILE A 10 -6.97 1.25 35.90
C ILE A 10 -6.83 0.19 34.79
N GLN A 11 -7.90 -0.52 34.44
CA GLN A 11 -7.90 -1.50 33.36
C GLN A 11 -7.55 -0.87 32.01
N SER A 12 -8.09 0.33 31.74
CA SER A 12 -7.77 1.09 30.51
C SER A 12 -6.29 1.45 30.45
N ILE A 13 -5.69 1.88 31.56
CA ILE A 13 -4.26 2.21 31.64
C ILE A 13 -3.40 0.96 31.38
N PHE A 14 -3.74 -0.19 31.97
CA PHE A 14 -3.03 -1.43 31.74
C PHE A 14 -3.12 -1.88 30.26
N ALA A 15 -4.32 -1.81 29.67
CA ALA A 15 -4.52 -2.12 28.25
C ALA A 15 -3.68 -1.21 27.32
N GLN A 16 -3.63 0.09 27.65
CA GLN A 16 -2.80 1.05 26.93
C GLN A 16 -1.31 0.71 27.05
N MET A 17 -0.81 0.45 28.26
CA MET A 17 0.58 0.07 28.48
C MET A 17 0.97 -1.20 27.73
N GLU A 18 0.09 -2.19 27.68
CA GLU A 18 0.36 -3.43 26.93
C GLU A 18 0.39 -3.18 25.42
N SER A 19 -0.54 -2.39 24.89
CA SER A 19 -0.53 -1.96 23.49
C SER A 19 0.77 -1.24 23.13
N ASP A 20 1.23 -0.33 23.99
CA ASP A 20 2.48 0.42 23.78
C ASP A 20 3.72 -0.50 23.80
N LYS A 21 3.75 -1.49 24.69
CA LYS A 21 4.82 -2.52 24.73
C LYS A 21 4.85 -3.34 23.43
N ILE A 22 3.69 -3.77 22.93
CA ILE A 22 3.57 -4.52 21.66
C ILE A 22 4.07 -3.66 20.51
N ARG A 23 3.62 -2.40 20.43
CA ARG A 23 4.07 -1.44 19.43
C ARG A 23 5.58 -1.25 19.48
N HIS A 24 6.14 -0.98 20.65
CA HIS A 24 7.58 -0.79 20.84
C HIS A 24 8.39 -1.99 20.37
N ARG A 25 8.02 -3.22 20.77
CA ARG A 25 8.68 -4.45 20.31
C ARG A 25 8.61 -4.59 18.78
N SER A 26 7.44 -4.30 18.19
CA SER A 26 7.26 -4.37 16.73
C SER A 26 8.14 -3.37 15.97
N VAL A 27 8.19 -2.12 16.44
CA VAL A 27 9.00 -1.06 15.83
C VAL A 27 10.50 -1.36 15.98
N THR A 28 10.94 -1.75 17.19
CA THR A 28 12.35 -2.11 17.45
C THR A 28 12.79 -3.30 16.60
N GLY A 29 11.93 -4.32 16.47
CA GLY A 29 12.20 -5.45 15.57
C GLY A 29 12.35 -5.04 14.12
N LYS A 30 11.52 -4.11 13.63
CA LYS A 30 11.64 -3.57 12.27
C LYS A 30 12.91 -2.76 12.07
N ARG A 31 13.28 -1.89 13.03
CA ARG A 31 14.55 -1.15 13.00
C ARG A 31 15.74 -2.09 12.87
N PHE A 32 15.79 -3.11 13.72
CA PHE A 32 16.86 -4.11 13.69
C PHE A 32 16.94 -4.84 12.34
N VAL A 33 15.81 -5.26 11.79
CA VAL A 33 15.78 -5.92 10.47
C VAL A 33 16.19 -4.94 9.37
N GLY A 34 15.75 -3.69 9.43
CA GLY A 34 16.10 -2.65 8.47
C GLY A 34 17.60 -2.35 8.45
N GLU A 35 18.21 -2.27 9.63
CA GLU A 35 19.65 -1.97 9.76
C GLU A 35 20.56 -3.12 9.33
N LYS A 36 20.23 -4.34 9.75
CA LYS A 36 21.10 -5.51 9.53
C LYS A 36 20.83 -6.26 8.23
N PHE A 37 19.60 -6.28 7.75
CA PHE A 37 19.16 -7.21 6.70
C PHE A 37 18.43 -6.55 5.53
N GLY A 38 18.50 -5.24 5.39
CA GLY A 38 17.83 -4.52 4.31
C GLY A 38 18.28 -5.00 2.92
N SER A 39 19.58 -5.16 2.71
CA SER A 39 20.18 -5.67 1.47
C SER A 39 19.89 -7.15 1.20
N GLU A 40 19.58 -7.94 2.23
CA GLU A 40 19.29 -9.36 2.09
C GLU A 40 17.83 -9.67 1.72
N GLY A 41 16.99 -8.65 1.56
CA GLY A 41 15.58 -8.82 1.24
C GLY A 41 14.76 -9.49 2.35
N ARG A 42 15.12 -9.24 3.61
CA ARG A 42 14.41 -9.82 4.75
C ARG A 42 13.02 -9.21 4.92
N PHE A 43 12.02 -10.04 5.14
CA PHE A 43 10.65 -9.61 5.39
C PHE A 43 10.50 -9.01 6.79
N MET A 44 9.94 -7.82 6.89
CA MET A 44 9.80 -7.08 8.15
C MET A 44 8.54 -7.45 8.97
N GLY A 45 7.80 -8.46 8.53
CA GLY A 45 6.54 -8.86 9.17
C GLY A 45 5.30 -8.15 8.60
N GLY A 46 4.13 -8.52 9.11
CA GLY A 46 2.84 -8.05 8.62
C GLY A 46 2.31 -8.89 7.46
N THR A 47 1.47 -8.30 6.62
CA THR A 47 0.93 -8.96 5.42
C THR A 47 1.75 -8.54 4.21
N ALA A 48 2.25 -9.51 3.45
CA ALA A 48 2.95 -9.23 2.20
C ALA A 48 2.00 -8.57 1.18
N ASN A 49 2.52 -7.65 0.38
CA ASN A 49 1.79 -7.01 -0.69
C ASN A 49 1.34 -8.05 -1.74
N PHE A 50 0.20 -7.81 -2.39
CA PHE A 50 -0.29 -8.67 -3.47
C PHE A 50 0.77 -8.80 -4.57
N GLY A 51 1.03 -10.02 -5.05
CA GLY A 51 2.15 -10.32 -5.94
C GLY A 51 3.37 -10.92 -5.23
N PHE A 52 3.41 -10.83 -3.89
CA PHE A 52 4.50 -11.34 -3.07
C PHE A 52 3.99 -12.28 -1.98
N SER A 53 4.83 -13.22 -1.59
CA SER A 53 4.74 -14.02 -0.37
C SER A 53 6.03 -13.87 0.44
N HIS A 54 6.12 -14.55 1.56
CA HIS A 54 7.36 -14.66 2.33
C HIS A 54 7.62 -16.09 2.72
N GLU A 55 8.84 -16.51 2.52
CA GLU A 55 9.33 -17.83 2.93
C GLU A 55 10.65 -17.65 3.69
N LYS A 56 10.81 -18.38 4.80
CA LYS A 56 12.02 -18.29 5.65
C LYS A 56 12.42 -16.84 5.98
N LYS A 57 11.43 -15.98 6.23
CA LYS A 57 11.60 -14.55 6.51
C LYS A 57 12.21 -13.72 5.34
N LYS A 58 12.13 -14.19 4.11
CA LYS A 58 12.52 -13.45 2.90
C LYS A 58 11.31 -13.17 2.02
N TRP A 59 11.38 -12.09 1.26
CA TRP A 59 10.39 -11.79 0.23
C TRP A 59 10.54 -12.77 -0.93
N VAL A 60 9.44 -13.35 -1.38
CA VAL A 60 9.38 -14.27 -2.51
C VAL A 60 8.27 -13.82 -3.46
N GLU A 61 8.50 -13.96 -4.78
CA GLU A 61 7.46 -13.72 -5.78
C GLU A 61 6.38 -14.80 -5.70
N ASN A 62 5.13 -14.40 -5.56
CA ASN A 62 3.99 -15.29 -5.76
C ASN A 62 3.68 -15.34 -7.26
N LYS A 63 3.96 -16.47 -7.90
CA LYS A 63 3.90 -16.61 -9.37
C LYS A 63 2.54 -16.30 -9.97
N ASP A 64 1.44 -16.63 -9.30
CA ASP A 64 0.10 -16.41 -9.82
C ASP A 64 -0.32 -14.95 -9.66
N GLU A 65 -0.16 -14.39 -8.45
CA GLU A 65 -0.47 -12.99 -8.20
C GLU A 65 0.45 -12.04 -8.97
N SER A 66 1.72 -12.38 -9.17
CA SER A 66 2.67 -11.53 -9.89
C SER A 66 2.32 -11.39 -11.37
N LYS A 67 1.77 -12.43 -12.02
CA LYS A 67 1.23 -12.34 -13.38
C LYS A 67 0.11 -11.30 -13.46
N VAL A 68 -0.79 -11.33 -12.49
CA VAL A 68 -1.90 -10.36 -12.40
C VAL A 68 -1.36 -8.94 -12.21
N VAL A 69 -0.40 -8.74 -11.31
CA VAL A 69 0.24 -7.43 -11.09
C VAL A 69 0.89 -6.91 -12.38
N LYS A 70 1.69 -7.75 -13.06
CA LYS A 70 2.35 -7.38 -14.33
C LYS A 70 1.33 -6.96 -15.38
N GLU A 71 0.23 -7.71 -15.52
CA GLU A 71 -0.82 -7.40 -16.48
C GLU A 71 -1.61 -6.13 -16.10
N LEU A 72 -1.88 -5.92 -14.81
CA LEU A 72 -2.54 -4.72 -14.29
C LEU A 72 -1.76 -3.43 -14.65
N PHE A 73 -0.44 -3.43 -14.48
CA PHE A 73 0.41 -2.30 -14.85
C PHE A 73 0.45 -2.07 -16.37
N LYS A 74 0.53 -3.13 -17.17
CA LYS A 74 0.50 -3.04 -18.65
C LYS A 74 -0.84 -2.50 -19.15
N ARG A 75 -1.96 -3.00 -18.64
CA ARG A 75 -3.30 -2.50 -19.02
C ARG A 75 -3.48 -1.04 -18.67
N PHE A 76 -3.05 -0.63 -17.49
CA PHE A 76 -3.12 0.78 -17.11
C PHE A 76 -2.22 1.65 -18.01
N GLU A 77 -1.01 1.23 -18.34
CA GLU A 77 -0.12 1.94 -19.26
C GLU A 77 -0.76 2.07 -20.65
N ARG A 78 -1.44 1.04 -21.17
CA ARG A 78 -2.13 1.03 -22.48
C ARG A 78 -3.38 1.91 -22.55
N GLY A 79 -3.86 2.47 -21.45
CA GLY A 79 -4.97 3.40 -21.53
C GLY A 79 -6.20 3.03 -20.68
N HIS A 80 -6.31 1.84 -20.15
CA HIS A 80 -7.44 1.44 -19.33
C HIS A 80 -7.57 2.30 -18.08
N LYS A 81 -8.80 2.58 -17.65
CA LYS A 81 -9.10 3.28 -16.39
C LYS A 81 -9.03 2.31 -15.23
N ILE A 82 -8.87 2.81 -14.00
CA ILE A 82 -8.85 1.96 -12.80
C ILE A 82 -10.16 1.15 -12.65
N LYS A 83 -11.30 1.71 -13.09
CA LYS A 83 -12.59 1.00 -13.11
C LYS A 83 -12.56 -0.21 -14.08
N ASP A 84 -11.92 -0.05 -15.23
CA ASP A 84 -11.81 -1.14 -16.22
C ASP A 84 -10.90 -2.27 -15.70
N LEU A 85 -9.83 -1.89 -14.97
CA LEU A 85 -8.96 -2.87 -14.28
C LEU A 85 -9.73 -3.66 -13.22
N LYS A 86 -10.60 -2.99 -12.46
CA LYS A 86 -11.46 -3.67 -11.49
C LYS A 86 -12.38 -4.67 -12.19
N ASN A 87 -13.09 -4.24 -13.24
CA ASN A 87 -14.00 -5.09 -13.99
C ASN A 87 -13.27 -6.30 -14.60
N TRP A 88 -12.06 -6.10 -15.10
CA TRP A 88 -11.22 -7.19 -15.60
C TRP A 88 -10.86 -8.19 -14.49
N LEU A 89 -10.44 -7.73 -13.31
CA LEU A 89 -10.11 -8.60 -12.18
C LEU A 89 -11.35 -9.40 -11.69
N ASP A 90 -12.51 -8.76 -11.68
CA ASP A 90 -13.76 -9.40 -11.31
C ASP A 90 -14.16 -10.48 -12.36
N ALA A 91 -13.99 -10.21 -13.66
CA ALA A 91 -14.26 -11.16 -14.74
C ALA A 91 -13.31 -12.38 -14.71
N GLU A 92 -12.05 -12.17 -14.40
CA GLU A 92 -11.04 -13.25 -14.22
C GLU A 92 -11.17 -13.95 -12.86
N SER A 93 -12.19 -13.60 -12.06
CA SER A 93 -12.39 -14.14 -10.70
C SER A 93 -11.19 -13.98 -9.77
N VAL A 94 -10.31 -13.01 -10.04
CA VAL A 94 -9.16 -12.69 -9.19
C VAL A 94 -9.62 -11.87 -7.99
N ARG A 95 -9.46 -12.42 -6.78
CA ARG A 95 -9.92 -11.78 -5.55
C ARG A 95 -8.76 -11.19 -4.74
N PRO A 96 -9.00 -10.09 -4.02
CA PRO A 96 -8.03 -9.59 -3.04
C PRO A 96 -7.94 -10.52 -1.84
N ARG A 97 -6.81 -10.54 -1.13
CA ARG A 97 -6.57 -11.46 0.00
C ARG A 97 -7.49 -11.28 1.20
N ARG A 98 -8.00 -10.07 1.43
CA ARG A 98 -8.78 -9.72 2.65
C ARG A 98 -10.21 -9.28 2.39
N ALA A 99 -10.60 -9.07 1.15
CA ALA A 99 -11.92 -8.57 0.79
C ALA A 99 -12.57 -9.46 -0.28
N LYS A 100 -13.89 -9.37 -0.42
CA LYS A 100 -14.62 -10.12 -1.46
C LYS A 100 -14.40 -9.55 -2.86
N THR A 101 -14.20 -8.24 -2.98
CA THR A 101 -14.05 -7.53 -4.26
C THR A 101 -12.95 -6.47 -4.16
N TRP A 102 -12.38 -6.10 -5.31
CA TRP A 102 -11.41 -5.04 -5.41
C TRP A 102 -12.04 -3.66 -5.20
N ASN A 103 -11.38 -2.83 -4.40
CA ASN A 103 -11.72 -1.42 -4.28
C ASN A 103 -10.81 -0.60 -5.21
N LEU A 104 -11.37 0.44 -5.85
CA LEU A 104 -10.64 1.32 -6.77
C LEU A 104 -9.44 1.99 -6.10
N GLU A 105 -9.58 2.40 -4.83
CA GLU A 105 -8.49 3.00 -4.06
C GLU A 105 -7.36 2.00 -3.77
N THR A 106 -7.70 0.72 -3.52
CA THR A 106 -6.69 -0.33 -3.35
C THR A 106 -5.90 -0.54 -4.64
N LEU A 107 -6.57 -0.59 -5.79
CA LEU A 107 -5.90 -0.70 -7.09
C LEU A 107 -5.02 0.52 -7.38
N ARG A 108 -5.49 1.73 -7.04
CA ARG A 108 -4.70 2.95 -7.15
C ARG A 108 -3.45 2.89 -6.28
N LYS A 109 -3.58 2.47 -5.00
CA LYS A 109 -2.44 2.29 -4.10
C LYS A 109 -1.46 1.25 -4.62
N MET A 110 -1.93 0.16 -5.24
CA MET A 110 -1.06 -0.81 -5.90
C MET A 110 -0.27 -0.18 -7.04
N LEU A 111 -0.92 0.58 -7.93
CA LEU A 111 -0.25 1.28 -9.04
C LEU A 111 0.78 2.32 -8.56
N CYS A 112 0.59 2.91 -7.38
CA CYS A 112 1.52 3.87 -6.76
C CYS A 112 2.65 3.22 -5.95
N ASN A 113 2.60 1.91 -5.71
CA ASN A 113 3.53 1.26 -4.80
C ASN A 113 4.83 0.86 -5.49
N GLU A 114 5.93 1.48 -5.06
CA GLU A 114 7.27 1.28 -5.62
C GLU A 114 7.85 -0.12 -5.34
N ILE A 115 7.27 -0.88 -4.40
CA ILE A 115 7.72 -2.25 -4.07
C ILE A 115 7.81 -3.14 -5.32
N TYR A 116 6.94 -2.94 -6.30
CA TYR A 116 6.92 -3.74 -7.53
C TYR A 116 8.14 -3.52 -8.44
N THR A 117 8.90 -2.44 -8.23
CA THR A 117 10.16 -2.17 -8.95
C THR A 117 11.36 -2.88 -8.34
N GLY A 118 11.19 -3.54 -7.20
CA GLY A 118 12.25 -4.27 -6.51
C GLY A 118 12.76 -3.59 -5.24
N VAL A 119 12.10 -2.52 -4.79
CA VAL A 119 12.50 -1.75 -3.60
C VAL A 119 11.33 -1.62 -2.65
N TYR A 120 11.51 -2.09 -1.42
CA TYR A 120 10.57 -1.85 -0.33
C TYR A 120 11.15 -0.83 0.63
N VAL A 121 10.44 0.26 0.84
CA VAL A 121 10.83 1.36 1.72
C VAL A 121 9.93 1.38 2.95
N TRP A 122 10.53 1.38 4.13
CA TRP A 122 9.83 1.59 5.38
C TRP A 122 10.43 2.79 6.12
N THR A 123 9.59 3.76 6.45
CA THR A 123 9.98 4.94 7.24
C THR A 123 9.50 4.76 8.67
N ASP A 124 10.40 4.85 9.60
CA ASP A 124 10.12 4.88 11.02
C ASP A 124 9.46 6.22 11.38
N LYS A 125 8.26 6.18 11.89
CA LYS A 125 7.49 7.38 12.21
C LYS A 125 8.03 8.15 13.42
N ASP A 126 8.70 7.45 14.32
CA ASP A 126 9.20 8.05 15.56
C ASP A 126 10.52 8.79 15.33
N THR A 127 11.38 8.25 14.46
CA THR A 127 12.73 8.80 14.19
C THR A 127 12.86 9.50 12.83
N GLY A 128 11.88 9.31 11.93
CA GLY A 128 11.97 9.76 10.53
C GLY A 128 12.98 8.97 9.67
N LYS A 129 13.71 8.01 10.25
CA LYS A 129 14.71 7.22 9.55
C LYS A 129 14.05 6.27 8.55
N THR A 130 14.61 6.22 7.35
CA THR A 130 14.10 5.37 6.25
C THR A 130 15.01 4.18 6.04
N TYR A 131 14.40 3.01 5.90
CA TYR A 131 15.07 1.74 5.67
C TYR A 131 14.62 1.17 4.33
N THR A 132 15.60 0.75 3.53
CA THR A 132 15.36 0.21 2.19
C THR A 132 15.68 -1.28 2.17
N HIS A 133 14.76 -2.06 1.60
CA HIS A 133 14.91 -3.50 1.45
C HIS A 133 14.82 -3.89 -0.02
N ILE A 134 15.69 -4.80 -0.44
CA ILE A 134 15.64 -5.39 -1.77
C ILE A 134 14.56 -6.48 -1.78
N VAL A 135 13.67 -6.43 -2.76
CA VAL A 135 12.60 -7.41 -2.97
C VAL A 135 12.63 -7.90 -4.42
N PRO A 136 11.99 -9.05 -4.74
CA PRO A 136 11.91 -9.48 -6.12
C PRO A 136 11.26 -8.42 -7.01
N LYS A 137 11.86 -8.15 -8.15
CA LYS A 137 11.36 -7.16 -9.12
C LYS A 137 10.27 -7.77 -9.98
N LEU A 138 9.06 -7.21 -9.94
CA LEU A 138 7.94 -7.66 -10.77
C LEU A 138 7.78 -6.84 -12.05
N ILE A 139 8.05 -5.53 -12.00
CA ILE A 139 7.94 -4.62 -13.15
C ILE A 139 9.21 -3.79 -13.34
N THR A 140 9.40 -3.26 -14.53
CA THR A 140 10.53 -2.37 -14.81
C THR A 140 10.27 -0.98 -14.27
N HIS A 141 11.34 -0.27 -13.87
CA HIS A 141 11.23 1.11 -13.40
C HIS A 141 10.66 2.04 -14.49
N SER A 142 10.98 1.78 -15.77
CA SER A 142 10.42 2.52 -16.90
C SER A 142 8.90 2.40 -16.98
N LEU A 143 8.34 1.18 -16.86
CA LEU A 143 6.89 0.97 -16.84
C LEU A 143 6.24 1.66 -15.64
N PHE A 144 6.84 1.54 -14.46
CA PHE A 144 6.37 2.21 -13.26
C PHE A 144 6.30 3.73 -13.47
N LYS A 145 7.37 4.35 -13.99
CA LYS A 145 7.42 5.79 -14.25
C LYS A 145 6.33 6.26 -15.24
N LYS A 146 6.08 5.50 -16.32
CA LYS A 146 4.98 5.77 -17.26
C LYS A 146 3.62 5.75 -16.56
N VAL A 147 3.41 4.76 -15.68
CA VAL A 147 2.17 4.63 -14.88
C VAL A 147 2.00 5.81 -13.92
N GLN A 148 3.07 6.24 -13.22
CA GLN A 148 3.01 7.42 -12.33
C GLN A 148 2.67 8.69 -13.11
N ASN A 149 3.32 8.94 -14.23
CA ASN A 149 3.05 10.10 -15.08
C ASN A 149 1.57 10.14 -15.54
N ARG A 150 1.00 8.98 -15.87
CA ARG A 150 -0.40 8.88 -16.24
C ARG A 150 -1.35 9.13 -15.06
N LEU A 151 -1.04 8.59 -13.88
CA LEU A 151 -1.82 8.85 -12.66
C LEU A 151 -1.86 10.35 -12.34
N GLU A 152 -0.75 11.06 -12.48
CA GLU A 152 -0.69 12.50 -12.23
C GLU A 152 -1.47 13.31 -13.30
N LYS A 153 -1.38 12.94 -14.58
CA LYS A 153 -2.21 13.52 -15.64
C LYS A 153 -3.70 13.37 -15.34
N ASN A 154 -4.14 12.15 -15.01
CA ASN A 154 -5.54 11.87 -14.68
C ASN A 154 -6.02 12.70 -13.46
N LYS A 155 -5.18 12.92 -12.47
CA LYS A 155 -5.48 13.74 -11.29
C LYS A 155 -5.65 15.20 -11.65
N THR A 156 -4.81 15.73 -12.53
CA THR A 156 -4.88 17.11 -13.02
C THR A 156 -6.12 17.34 -13.86
N GLU A 157 -6.46 16.41 -14.74
CA GLU A 157 -7.67 16.48 -15.57
C GLU A 157 -8.95 16.41 -14.73
N ALA A 158 -9.01 15.53 -13.73
CA ALA A 158 -10.13 15.44 -12.80
C ALA A 158 -10.33 16.74 -12.01
N ARG A 159 -9.25 17.39 -11.56
CA ARG A 159 -9.33 18.70 -10.88
C ARG A 159 -9.87 19.80 -11.80
N ARG A 160 -9.44 19.82 -13.06
CA ARG A 160 -9.95 20.79 -14.06
C ARG A 160 -11.44 20.58 -14.36
N SER A 161 -11.86 19.31 -14.49
CA SER A 161 -13.27 18.96 -14.73
C SER A 161 -14.17 19.38 -13.55
N ASN A 162 -13.74 19.14 -12.30
CA ASN A 162 -14.51 19.53 -11.12
C ASN A 162 -14.60 21.06 -10.97
N ARG A 163 -13.56 21.81 -11.34
CA ARG A 163 -13.56 23.27 -11.29
C ARG A 163 -14.55 23.90 -12.29
N ARG A 164 -14.80 23.24 -13.42
CA ARG A 164 -15.79 23.68 -14.43
C ARG A 164 -17.23 23.35 -14.05
N LYS A 165 -17.46 22.49 -13.07
CA LYS A 165 -18.81 22.06 -12.61
C LYS A 165 -19.35 22.89 -11.45
N THR A 166 -18.53 23.69 -10.79
CA THR A 166 -19.00 24.68 -9.81
C THR A 166 -19.41 25.95 -10.56
N PRO A 167 -20.72 26.24 -10.68
CA PRO A 167 -21.16 27.53 -11.25
C PRO A 167 -20.57 28.62 -10.36
N THR A 168 -19.83 29.55 -10.97
CA THR A 168 -19.42 30.77 -10.30
C THR A 168 -20.66 31.65 -10.17
N LEU A 169 -20.83 32.31 -9.02
CA LEU A 169 -21.95 33.23 -8.71
C LEU A 169 -22.11 34.35 -9.74
N LEU A 170 -21.20 34.45 -10.71
CA LEU A 170 -21.16 35.50 -11.75
C LEU A 170 -21.58 35.01 -13.15
N ASP A 171 -21.96 33.72 -13.30
CA ASP A 171 -22.43 33.21 -14.62
C ASP A 171 -23.88 33.56 -14.94
N GLY A 172 -24.47 34.53 -14.22
CA GLY A 172 -25.88 34.96 -14.37
C GLY A 172 -26.11 36.48 -14.32
N LEU A 173 -25.10 37.30 -14.66
CA LEU A 173 -25.26 38.73 -14.86
C LEU A 173 -24.99 39.10 -16.31
#